data_7e49b26bb9da7085f01f4d3e5bbd966e
#
_entry.id   7e49b26bb9da7085f01f4d3e5bbd966e
#
_cell.length_a   1.000
_cell.length_b   1.000
_cell.length_c   1.000
_cell.angle_alpha   90.00
_cell.angle_beta   90.00
_cell.angle_gamma   90.00
#
_symmetry.space_group_name_H-M   'P 1'
#
loop_
_entity.id
_entity.type
_entity.pdbx_description
1 polymer ?
#
loop_
_entity_poly.entity_id
_entity_poly.type
_entity_poly.pdbx_seq_one_letter_code
_entity_poly.pdbx_strand_id
1 'polypeptide(L)'
;MKRYLILEDGSYYAGDGIGAMITATGELAIQTSNYGYQEVLTDPSNAGKIIVFTTPMIGSNGINAVDYESIQPSVRGVIANDIALNITDNDTFQSLGDFLQEKKVPAIFNVDTRALVRKLQNLGPLKASIMDTNDEHAFDQIRALVLPKNKSSLVSTKNAYAAPNVGKTIAIIDLGLKHSMLRELSLRQVNVNVLPYNATVRDIKTLRPDGIIISNGPSQAKEVLPYLRQILDEYLGKLPILGVGLGFLAISAYLDLSLVDLPQYQNGTNFPVIGQSSGQIWQTAMNIAQLVLPDDTAMTFNEEYFDLHNELLAGFSNDKLQLLAVAFNPEGAPGTEDAQMIFDDFLKLVK
;
A
#
# COMPACT_ATOMS: atom_id res chain seq x y z
N MET A 1 -5.05 24.74 -17.50
CA MET A 1 -6.38 25.21 -17.05
C MET A 1 -6.32 25.37 -15.54
N LYS A 2 -6.91 26.43 -14.95
CA LYS A 2 -6.92 26.60 -13.49
C LYS A 2 -7.83 25.56 -12.84
N ARG A 3 -7.35 24.98 -11.73
CA ARG A 3 -8.09 24.05 -10.86
C ARG A 3 -7.91 24.44 -9.40
N TYR A 4 -8.77 23.89 -8.56
CA TYR A 4 -8.78 24.14 -7.14
C TYR A 4 -8.79 22.81 -6.37
N LEU A 5 -7.92 22.72 -5.38
CA LEU A 5 -7.99 21.71 -4.34
C LEU A 5 -8.72 22.33 -3.16
N ILE A 6 -9.87 21.79 -2.79
CA ILE A 6 -10.69 22.27 -1.68
C ILE A 6 -10.68 21.21 -0.59
N LEU A 7 -10.39 21.62 0.65
CA LEU A 7 -10.28 20.75 1.81
C LEU A 7 -11.55 20.84 2.66
N GLU A 8 -11.84 19.81 3.44
CA GLU A 8 -13.01 19.74 4.32
C GLU A 8 -13.02 20.79 5.43
N ASP A 9 -11.87 21.38 5.77
CA ASP A 9 -11.74 22.48 6.74
C ASP A 9 -12.04 23.87 6.14
N GLY A 10 -12.38 23.94 4.85
CA GLY A 10 -12.72 25.17 4.15
C GLY A 10 -11.53 25.84 3.46
N SER A 11 -10.33 25.39 3.69
CA SER A 11 -9.17 25.94 2.98
C SER A 11 -9.09 25.43 1.53
N TYR A 12 -8.48 26.24 0.65
CA TYR A 12 -8.28 25.84 -0.75
C TYR A 12 -6.90 26.23 -1.26
N TYR A 13 -6.46 25.52 -2.29
CA TYR A 13 -5.23 25.77 -3.02
C TYR A 13 -5.57 25.87 -4.52
N ALA A 14 -5.14 26.95 -5.16
CA ALA A 14 -5.26 27.10 -6.61
C ALA A 14 -4.00 26.55 -7.28
N GLY A 15 -4.19 25.91 -8.43
CA GLY A 15 -3.11 25.37 -9.23
C GLY A 15 -3.48 25.22 -10.70
N ASP A 16 -2.70 24.47 -11.45
CA ASP A 16 -2.93 24.16 -12.85
C ASP A 16 -3.33 22.69 -13.00
N GLY A 17 -4.32 22.42 -13.86
CA GLY A 17 -4.84 21.07 -14.07
C GLY A 17 -4.11 20.36 -15.19
N ILE A 18 -3.86 19.05 -14.99
CA ILE A 18 -3.40 18.09 -16.00
C ILE A 18 -4.11 16.74 -15.79
N GLY A 19 -4.02 15.84 -16.75
CA GLY A 19 -4.77 14.59 -16.73
C GLY A 19 -6.25 14.79 -16.99
N ALA A 20 -7.11 13.96 -16.41
CA ALA A 20 -8.56 14.03 -16.67
C ALA A 20 -9.19 15.27 -16.06
N MET A 21 -9.97 15.99 -16.85
CA MET A 21 -10.71 17.19 -16.43
C MET A 21 -12.04 16.81 -15.80
N ILE A 22 -11.99 16.03 -14.73
CA ILE A 22 -13.13 15.59 -13.94
C ILE A 22 -12.94 16.00 -12.49
N THR A 23 -14.03 16.12 -11.75
CA THR A 23 -13.98 16.29 -10.31
C THR A 23 -13.62 14.98 -9.62
N ALA A 24 -12.74 15.04 -8.63
CA ALA A 24 -12.42 13.88 -7.79
C ALA A 24 -12.38 14.25 -6.32
N THR A 25 -13.01 13.42 -5.52
CA THR A 25 -13.06 13.56 -4.06
C THR A 25 -12.43 12.34 -3.42
N GLY A 26 -11.58 12.55 -2.41
CA GLY A 26 -10.85 11.49 -1.72
C GLY A 26 -10.24 11.94 -0.40
N GLU A 27 -9.62 11.01 0.31
CA GLU A 27 -8.78 11.30 1.46
C GLU A 27 -7.38 11.72 0.99
N LEU A 28 -6.82 12.77 1.58
CA LEU A 28 -5.46 13.19 1.28
C LEU A 28 -4.45 12.25 1.95
N ALA A 29 -3.46 11.81 1.19
CA ALA A 29 -2.33 11.03 1.70
C ALA A 29 -1.01 11.63 1.22
N ILE A 30 -0.09 11.88 2.15
CA ILE A 30 1.24 12.38 1.85
C ILE A 30 2.10 11.23 1.34
N GLN A 31 2.81 11.45 0.24
CA GLN A 31 3.81 10.53 -0.30
C GLN A 31 5.18 11.15 -0.21
N THR A 32 6.07 10.51 0.55
CA THR A 32 7.41 11.02 0.85
C THR A 32 8.53 10.45 -0.04
N SER A 33 8.20 9.52 -0.95
CA SER A 33 9.18 8.99 -1.89
C SER A 33 9.68 10.06 -2.86
N ASN A 34 10.98 10.02 -3.15
CA ASN A 34 11.61 10.90 -4.13
C ASN A 34 11.53 10.35 -5.58
N TYR A 35 11.11 9.11 -5.76
CA TYR A 35 11.00 8.38 -7.02
C TYR A 35 9.82 7.39 -6.96
N GLY A 36 9.53 6.71 -8.07
CA GLY A 36 8.51 5.68 -8.10
C GLY A 36 7.08 6.22 -8.11
N TYR A 37 6.83 7.36 -8.74
CA TYR A 37 5.48 7.92 -8.81
C TYR A 37 4.50 7.01 -9.56
N GLN A 38 4.96 6.24 -10.57
CA GLN A 38 4.12 5.31 -11.31
C GLN A 38 3.66 4.15 -10.42
N GLU A 39 4.57 3.56 -9.66
CA GLU A 39 4.28 2.52 -8.67
C GLU A 39 3.29 3.05 -7.62
N VAL A 40 3.52 4.26 -7.08
CA VAL A 40 2.60 4.89 -6.11
C VAL A 40 1.20 5.08 -6.68
N LEU A 41 1.08 5.55 -7.93
CA LEU A 41 -0.22 5.78 -8.57
C LEU A 41 -0.97 4.48 -8.84
N THR A 42 -0.25 3.41 -9.09
CA THR A 42 -0.82 2.09 -9.41
C THR A 42 -0.86 1.13 -8.21
N ASP A 43 -0.32 1.53 -7.04
CA ASP A 43 -0.38 0.74 -5.81
C ASP A 43 -1.82 0.63 -5.29
N PRO A 44 -2.39 -0.59 -5.20
CA PRO A 44 -3.74 -0.80 -4.69
C PRO A 44 -3.98 -0.29 -3.27
N SER A 45 -2.94 -0.20 -2.43
CA SER A 45 -3.03 0.33 -1.06
C SER A 45 -3.37 1.83 -1.01
N ASN A 46 -3.30 2.53 -2.15
CA ASN A 46 -3.68 3.93 -2.31
C ASN A 46 -5.14 4.13 -2.77
N ALA A 47 -5.96 3.08 -2.76
CA ALA A 47 -7.36 3.18 -3.16
C ALA A 47 -8.16 4.18 -2.31
N GLY A 48 -8.88 5.06 -2.99
CA GLY A 48 -9.69 6.11 -2.36
C GLY A 48 -8.93 7.36 -1.94
N LYS A 49 -7.61 7.41 -2.16
CA LYS A 49 -6.75 8.53 -1.75
C LYS A 49 -6.50 9.51 -2.91
N ILE A 50 -6.32 10.78 -2.58
CA ILE A 50 -5.69 11.81 -3.41
C ILE A 50 -4.25 11.95 -2.89
N ILE A 51 -3.26 11.67 -3.73
CA ILE A 51 -1.87 11.61 -3.32
C ILE A 51 -1.21 12.99 -3.42
N VAL A 52 -0.59 13.42 -2.33
CA VAL A 52 0.21 14.65 -2.24
C VAL A 52 1.68 14.28 -2.30
N PHE A 53 2.33 14.52 -3.43
CA PHE A 53 3.76 14.28 -3.57
C PHE A 53 4.58 15.39 -2.91
N THR A 54 5.54 15.01 -2.06
CA THR A 54 6.46 15.97 -1.40
C THR A 54 7.68 16.28 -2.25
N THR A 55 8.01 15.43 -3.22
CA THR A 55 9.10 15.69 -4.17
C THR A 55 8.82 16.93 -5.00
N PRO A 56 9.84 17.71 -5.34
CA PRO A 56 9.67 18.96 -6.08
C PRO A 56 8.99 18.80 -7.43
N MET A 57 9.26 17.70 -8.14
CA MET A 57 8.70 17.41 -9.46
C MET A 57 8.50 15.91 -9.63
N ILE A 58 7.43 15.52 -10.33
CA ILE A 58 7.15 14.15 -10.79
C ILE A 58 6.97 14.12 -12.32
N GLY A 59 7.03 12.95 -12.92
CA GLY A 59 6.70 12.75 -14.34
C GLY A 59 7.87 12.86 -15.31
N SER A 60 9.08 13.21 -14.86
CA SER A 60 10.25 13.37 -15.75
C SER A 60 10.63 12.10 -16.52
N ASN A 61 10.44 10.93 -15.92
CA ASN A 61 10.77 9.65 -16.55
C ASN A 61 9.60 9.08 -17.37
N GLY A 62 8.45 9.76 -17.43
CA GLY A 62 7.26 9.24 -18.12
C GLY A 62 6.70 7.97 -17.48
N ILE A 63 6.00 7.15 -18.29
CA ILE A 63 5.39 5.88 -17.87
C ILE A 63 6.04 4.74 -18.68
N ASN A 64 6.44 3.67 -18.00
CA ASN A 64 7.03 2.47 -18.60
C ASN A 64 6.15 1.22 -18.36
N ALA A 65 6.51 0.10 -19.00
CA ALA A 65 5.72 -1.14 -18.91
C ALA A 65 5.98 -1.95 -17.62
N VAL A 66 7.06 -1.66 -16.90
CA VAL A 66 7.55 -2.51 -15.81
C VAL A 66 7.03 -2.06 -14.45
N ASP A 67 6.93 -0.75 -14.23
CA ASP A 67 6.67 -0.16 -12.90
C ASP A 67 5.17 -0.08 -12.55
N TYR A 68 4.36 -0.96 -13.13
CA TYR A 68 2.96 -1.09 -12.75
C TYR A 68 2.79 -2.01 -11.54
N GLU A 69 2.13 -1.51 -10.50
CA GLU A 69 1.72 -2.31 -9.34
C GLU A 69 0.29 -2.85 -9.45
N SER A 70 -0.51 -2.27 -10.35
CA SER A 70 -1.78 -2.80 -10.85
C SER A 70 -2.09 -2.24 -12.23
N ILE A 71 -2.95 -2.91 -13.01
CA ILE A 71 -3.30 -2.51 -14.38
C ILE A 71 -3.97 -1.13 -14.43
N GLN A 72 -4.72 -0.78 -13.40
CA GLN A 72 -5.42 0.49 -13.30
C GLN A 72 -4.93 1.27 -12.08
N PRO A 73 -4.73 2.59 -12.18
CA PRO A 73 -4.47 3.42 -11.02
C PRO A 73 -5.57 3.26 -9.97
N SER A 74 -5.16 3.15 -8.71
CA SER A 74 -6.08 3.04 -7.58
C SER A 74 -6.38 4.39 -6.93
N VAL A 75 -5.59 5.41 -7.24
CA VAL A 75 -5.71 6.75 -6.68
C VAL A 75 -6.91 7.50 -7.24
N ARG A 76 -7.46 8.43 -6.44
CA ARG A 76 -8.54 9.32 -6.86
C ARG A 76 -8.05 10.58 -7.56
N GLY A 77 -6.83 11.02 -7.26
CA GLY A 77 -6.24 12.22 -7.84
C GLY A 77 -4.80 12.42 -7.40
N VAL A 78 -4.15 13.39 -8.01
CA VAL A 78 -2.72 13.70 -7.81
C VAL A 78 -2.54 15.17 -7.51
N ILE A 79 -1.71 15.47 -6.53
CA ILE A 79 -1.28 16.82 -6.16
C ILE A 79 0.22 16.84 -6.17
N ALA A 80 0.81 17.79 -6.91
CA ALA A 80 2.25 17.96 -6.98
C ALA A 80 2.64 19.45 -6.96
N ASN A 81 3.87 19.74 -6.57
CA ASN A 81 4.42 21.07 -6.73
C ASN A 81 4.66 21.33 -8.23
N ASP A 82 5.29 20.39 -8.94
CA ASP A 82 5.49 20.47 -10.38
C ASP A 82 5.32 19.10 -11.06
N ILE A 83 4.90 19.10 -12.34
CA ILE A 83 4.77 17.90 -13.19
C ILE A 83 5.50 18.16 -14.50
N ALA A 84 6.47 17.30 -14.83
CA ALA A 84 7.17 17.38 -16.08
C ALA A 84 6.22 17.15 -17.26
N LEU A 85 6.17 18.11 -18.17
CA LEU A 85 5.35 18.03 -19.40
C LEU A 85 6.08 17.31 -20.54
N ASN A 86 7.40 17.25 -20.48
CA ASN A 86 8.25 16.57 -21.45
C ASN A 86 8.95 15.39 -20.82
N ILE A 87 9.01 14.28 -21.54
CA ILE A 87 9.70 13.07 -21.14
C ILE A 87 11.19 13.23 -21.48
N THR A 88 12.06 12.83 -20.58
CA THR A 88 13.52 12.84 -20.76
C THR A 88 14.10 11.45 -21.01
N ASP A 89 13.31 10.39 -20.77
CA ASP A 89 13.71 9.01 -20.92
C ASP A 89 13.19 8.40 -22.24
N ASN A 90 14.05 7.70 -22.98
CA ASN A 90 13.73 7.10 -24.27
C ASN A 90 13.00 5.74 -24.16
N ASP A 91 13.01 5.11 -22.98
CA ASP A 91 12.36 3.80 -22.74
C ASP A 91 10.90 3.92 -22.31
N THR A 92 10.36 5.15 -22.32
CA THR A 92 8.97 5.43 -21.95
C THR A 92 8.07 5.53 -23.17
N PHE A 93 6.80 5.13 -23.02
CA PHE A 93 5.84 5.15 -24.12
C PHE A 93 4.79 6.27 -24.00
N GLN A 94 4.68 6.93 -22.84
CA GLN A 94 3.79 8.09 -22.69
C GLN A 94 4.20 9.00 -21.54
N SER A 95 3.75 10.26 -21.60
CA SER A 95 3.92 11.21 -20.51
C SER A 95 3.01 10.87 -19.32
N LEU A 96 3.38 11.34 -18.12
CA LEU A 96 2.49 11.24 -16.95
C LEU A 96 1.13 11.92 -17.21
N GLY A 97 1.11 13.06 -17.91
CA GLY A 97 -0.13 13.77 -18.26
C GLY A 97 -1.06 12.94 -19.13
N ASP A 98 -0.52 12.28 -20.17
CA ASP A 98 -1.30 11.42 -21.07
C ASP A 98 -1.82 10.19 -20.35
N PHE A 99 -0.98 9.57 -19.50
CA PHE A 99 -1.38 8.45 -18.63
C PHE A 99 -2.56 8.82 -17.73
N LEU A 100 -2.45 9.93 -17.02
CA LEU A 100 -3.51 10.41 -16.13
C LEU A 100 -4.80 10.71 -16.89
N GLN A 101 -4.68 11.26 -18.11
CA GLN A 101 -5.83 11.51 -18.99
C GLN A 101 -6.49 10.21 -19.44
N GLU A 102 -5.70 9.24 -19.91
CA GLU A 102 -6.17 7.92 -20.37
C GLU A 102 -6.86 7.16 -19.23
N LYS A 103 -6.24 7.16 -18.07
CA LYS A 103 -6.74 6.44 -16.88
C LYS A 103 -7.82 7.20 -16.10
N LYS A 104 -8.24 8.36 -16.59
CA LYS A 104 -9.26 9.23 -15.97
C LYS A 104 -8.93 9.64 -14.54
N VAL A 105 -7.66 9.93 -14.27
CA VAL A 105 -7.18 10.46 -12.99
C VAL A 105 -6.96 11.96 -13.14
N PRO A 106 -7.64 12.81 -12.34
CA PRO A 106 -7.37 14.25 -12.32
C PRO A 106 -6.13 14.57 -11.52
N ALA A 107 -5.39 15.58 -11.95
CA ALA A 107 -4.27 16.11 -11.20
C ALA A 107 -4.29 17.64 -11.15
N ILE A 108 -3.70 18.17 -10.09
CA ILE A 108 -3.43 19.58 -9.88
C ILE A 108 -1.96 19.75 -9.51
N PHE A 109 -1.27 20.66 -10.19
CA PHE A 109 0.11 20.99 -9.91
C PHE A 109 0.28 22.51 -9.78
N ASN A 110 1.51 22.98 -9.55
CA ASN A 110 1.78 24.36 -9.20
C ASN A 110 1.07 24.75 -7.87
N VAL A 111 1.05 23.81 -6.94
CA VAL A 111 0.47 23.92 -5.60
C VAL A 111 1.59 23.96 -4.57
N ASP A 112 1.47 24.81 -3.55
CA ASP A 112 2.37 24.78 -2.40
C ASP A 112 2.14 23.50 -1.56
N THR A 113 2.74 22.40 -2.03
CA THR A 113 2.64 21.10 -1.35
C THR A 113 3.29 21.11 0.02
N ARG A 114 4.28 21.98 0.27
CA ARG A 114 4.92 22.11 1.59
C ARG A 114 3.95 22.71 2.62
N ALA A 115 3.20 23.74 2.26
CA ALA A 115 2.16 24.29 3.14
C ALA A 115 1.06 23.28 3.39
N LEU A 116 0.63 22.55 2.36
CA LEU A 116 -0.38 21.49 2.47
C LEU A 116 0.09 20.35 3.39
N VAL A 117 1.33 19.87 3.23
CA VAL A 117 1.90 18.81 4.07
C VAL A 117 1.96 19.23 5.54
N ARG A 118 2.43 20.44 5.84
CA ARG A 118 2.43 20.97 7.22
C ARG A 118 1.03 21.00 7.85
N LYS A 119 0.03 21.35 7.04
CA LYS A 119 -1.36 21.35 7.50
C LYS A 119 -1.83 19.92 7.82
N LEU A 120 -1.59 18.95 6.95
CA LEU A 120 -1.96 17.55 7.17
C LEU A 120 -1.25 16.92 8.37
N GLN A 121 0.01 17.30 8.60
CA GLN A 121 0.78 16.86 9.77
C GLN A 121 0.16 17.36 11.09
N ASN A 122 -0.44 18.54 11.09
CA ASN A 122 -1.04 19.12 12.29
C ASN A 122 -2.49 18.64 12.55
N LEU A 123 -3.28 18.41 11.48
CA LEU A 123 -4.71 18.11 11.58
C LEU A 123 -5.04 16.63 11.35
N GLY A 124 -4.06 15.84 10.85
CA GLY A 124 -4.30 14.48 10.38
C GLY A 124 -4.85 14.42 8.95
N PRO A 125 -5.26 13.22 8.50
CA PRO A 125 -5.81 13.04 7.16
C PRO A 125 -7.12 13.80 6.99
N LEU A 126 -7.21 14.60 5.92
CA LEU A 126 -8.39 15.39 5.56
C LEU A 126 -9.00 14.85 4.26
N LYS A 127 -10.31 15.00 4.12
CA LYS A 127 -10.97 14.83 2.83
C LYS A 127 -10.78 16.08 1.98
N ALA A 128 -10.67 15.89 0.67
CA ALA A 128 -10.53 16.98 -0.27
C ALA A 128 -11.21 16.67 -1.61
N SER A 129 -11.44 17.72 -2.39
CA SER A 129 -11.94 17.63 -3.76
C SER A 129 -11.06 18.44 -4.71
N ILE A 130 -10.73 17.87 -5.87
CA ILE A 130 -10.10 18.57 -7.00
C ILE A 130 -11.20 18.97 -7.97
N MET A 131 -11.36 20.28 -8.23
CA MET A 131 -12.45 20.86 -9.00
C MET A 131 -11.97 21.95 -9.97
N ASP A 132 -12.79 22.27 -10.95
CA ASP A 132 -12.55 23.35 -11.90
C ASP A 132 -13.07 24.71 -11.39
N THR A 133 -13.93 24.70 -10.39
CA THR A 133 -14.52 25.88 -9.75
C THR A 133 -14.24 25.87 -8.25
N ASN A 134 -14.14 27.06 -7.67
CA ASN A 134 -14.06 27.22 -6.21
C ASN A 134 -15.45 27.70 -5.72
N ASP A 135 -16.35 26.76 -5.52
CA ASP A 135 -17.71 27.02 -5.10
C ASP A 135 -18.19 26.09 -3.97
N GLU A 136 -19.38 26.34 -3.47
CA GLU A 136 -19.97 25.59 -2.32
C GLU A 136 -20.25 24.11 -2.63
N HIS A 137 -20.37 23.73 -3.90
CA HIS A 137 -20.62 22.33 -4.31
C HIS A 137 -19.49 21.37 -3.93
N ALA A 138 -18.25 21.89 -3.75
CA ALA A 138 -17.13 21.09 -3.26
C ALA A 138 -17.43 20.50 -1.88
N PHE A 139 -18.03 21.26 -0.99
CA PHE A 139 -18.35 20.79 0.35
C PHE A 139 -19.44 19.73 0.37
N ASP A 140 -20.42 19.84 -0.53
CA ASP A 140 -21.45 18.82 -0.68
C ASP A 140 -20.86 17.50 -1.12
N GLN A 141 -19.91 17.52 -2.05
CA GLN A 141 -19.20 16.31 -2.52
C GLN A 141 -18.32 15.72 -1.43
N ILE A 142 -17.58 16.55 -0.68
CA ILE A 142 -16.72 16.10 0.42
C ILE A 142 -17.58 15.45 1.52
N ARG A 143 -18.73 16.05 1.88
CA ARG A 143 -19.69 15.50 2.85
C ARG A 143 -20.34 14.21 2.36
N ALA A 144 -20.68 14.16 1.08
CA ALA A 144 -21.28 12.99 0.44
C ALA A 144 -20.30 11.84 0.22
N LEU A 145 -18.98 12.07 0.36
CA LEU A 145 -17.98 11.03 0.19
C LEU A 145 -18.13 9.95 1.25
N VAL A 146 -18.64 8.80 0.84
CA VAL A 146 -18.69 7.58 1.63
C VAL A 146 -17.76 6.55 0.98
N LEU A 147 -16.62 6.30 1.60
CA LEU A 147 -15.77 5.19 1.21
C LEU A 147 -16.26 3.90 1.89
N PRO A 148 -16.22 2.74 1.21
CA PRO A 148 -16.57 1.48 1.87
C PRO A 148 -15.63 1.26 3.06
N LYS A 149 -16.16 0.71 4.16
CA LYS A 149 -15.33 0.38 5.33
C LYS A 149 -14.17 -0.54 4.93
N ASN A 150 -14.48 -1.62 4.24
CA ASN A 150 -13.46 -2.49 3.65
C ASN A 150 -13.06 -1.99 2.25
N LYS A 151 -12.04 -1.14 2.18
CA LYS A 151 -11.50 -0.62 0.91
C LYS A 151 -10.82 -1.71 0.07
N SER A 152 -10.37 -2.82 0.68
CA SER A 152 -9.80 -3.97 -0.05
C SER A 152 -10.80 -4.56 -1.05
N SER A 153 -12.10 -4.46 -0.80
CA SER A 153 -13.14 -4.88 -1.75
C SER A 153 -13.13 -4.11 -3.09
N LEU A 154 -12.51 -2.93 -3.13
CA LEU A 154 -12.39 -2.11 -4.34
C LEU A 154 -11.25 -2.59 -5.26
N VAL A 155 -10.20 -3.15 -4.68
CA VAL A 155 -8.93 -3.47 -5.38
C VAL A 155 -8.63 -4.95 -5.48
N SER A 156 -9.16 -5.77 -4.59
CA SER A 156 -9.01 -7.21 -4.62
C SER A 156 -9.56 -7.81 -5.92
N THR A 157 -8.92 -8.87 -6.40
CA THR A 157 -9.44 -9.67 -7.51
C THR A 157 -10.88 -10.10 -7.27
N LYS A 158 -11.68 -10.20 -8.32
CA LYS A 158 -13.07 -10.66 -8.21
C LYS A 158 -13.18 -12.19 -8.28
N ASN A 159 -12.24 -12.81 -8.98
CA ASN A 159 -12.18 -14.26 -9.16
C ASN A 159 -10.77 -14.74 -8.86
N ALA A 160 -10.64 -15.94 -8.34
CA ALA A 160 -9.35 -16.58 -8.19
C ALA A 160 -8.65 -16.73 -9.55
N TYR A 161 -7.34 -16.51 -9.56
CA TYR A 161 -6.51 -16.75 -10.74
C TYR A 161 -5.15 -17.33 -10.34
N ALA A 162 -4.48 -17.97 -11.30
CA ALA A 162 -3.17 -18.56 -11.08
C ALA A 162 -2.09 -17.75 -11.82
N ALA A 163 -0.93 -17.62 -11.19
CA ALA A 163 0.36 -17.26 -11.82
C ALA A 163 1.25 -18.51 -11.70
N PRO A 164 1.17 -19.45 -12.68
CA PRO A 164 1.77 -20.77 -12.53
C PRO A 164 3.28 -20.73 -12.66
N ASN A 165 3.94 -21.58 -11.85
CA ASN A 165 5.36 -21.87 -11.92
C ASN A 165 5.62 -23.31 -11.45
N VAL A 166 6.88 -23.76 -11.41
CA VAL A 166 7.27 -25.16 -11.17
C VAL A 166 7.48 -25.51 -9.69
N GLY A 167 7.60 -24.50 -8.80
CA GLY A 167 7.95 -24.71 -7.40
C GLY A 167 6.74 -24.94 -6.47
N LYS A 168 6.92 -24.57 -5.21
CA LYS A 168 5.90 -24.69 -4.17
C LYS A 168 4.65 -23.87 -4.50
N THR A 169 3.51 -24.37 -4.08
CA THR A 169 2.22 -23.71 -4.31
C THR A 169 1.87 -22.80 -3.14
N ILE A 170 1.76 -21.51 -3.40
CA ILE A 170 1.37 -20.51 -2.41
C ILE A 170 0.01 -19.93 -2.76
N ALA A 171 -0.89 -19.89 -1.78
CA ALA A 171 -2.15 -19.16 -1.89
C ALA A 171 -1.96 -17.73 -1.37
N ILE A 172 -2.32 -16.73 -2.18
CA ILE A 172 -2.30 -15.31 -1.75
C ILE A 172 -3.73 -14.85 -1.52
N ILE A 173 -4.02 -14.33 -0.33
CA ILE A 173 -5.27 -13.60 -0.07
C ILE A 173 -5.04 -12.14 -0.47
N ASP A 174 -5.73 -11.73 -1.50
CA ASP A 174 -5.58 -10.41 -2.12
C ASP A 174 -6.39 -9.35 -1.37
N LEU A 175 -5.71 -8.60 -0.51
CA LEU A 175 -6.26 -7.41 0.15
C LEU A 175 -5.97 -6.12 -0.62
N GLY A 176 -5.15 -6.20 -1.66
CA GLY A 176 -4.60 -5.12 -2.47
C GLY A 176 -3.19 -5.49 -2.94
N LEU A 177 -3.10 -6.64 -3.61
CA LEU A 177 -1.86 -7.26 -4.07
C LEU A 177 -1.15 -6.41 -5.12
N LYS A 178 0.15 -6.18 -4.93
CA LYS A 178 1.02 -5.50 -5.89
C LYS A 178 1.62 -6.50 -6.89
N HIS A 179 1.79 -6.06 -8.14
CA HIS A 179 2.44 -6.88 -9.17
C HIS A 179 3.90 -7.20 -8.84
N SER A 180 4.60 -6.31 -8.14
CA SER A 180 5.98 -6.55 -7.70
C SER A 180 6.09 -7.78 -6.80
N MET A 181 5.13 -8.02 -5.90
CA MET A 181 5.10 -9.25 -5.10
C MET A 181 4.99 -10.50 -5.97
N LEU A 182 4.16 -10.46 -7.02
CA LEU A 182 4.08 -11.58 -7.96
C LEU A 182 5.38 -11.78 -8.75
N ARG A 183 6.05 -10.70 -9.13
CA ARG A 183 7.36 -10.75 -9.79
C ARG A 183 8.41 -11.42 -8.88
N GLU A 184 8.49 -11.00 -7.61
CA GLU A 184 9.41 -11.58 -6.62
C GLU A 184 9.18 -13.07 -6.38
N LEU A 185 7.92 -13.49 -6.26
CA LEU A 185 7.58 -14.90 -6.12
C LEU A 185 7.87 -15.69 -7.41
N SER A 186 7.65 -15.10 -8.57
CA SER A 186 7.96 -15.72 -9.87
C SER A 186 9.46 -15.94 -10.05
N LEU A 187 10.31 -14.97 -9.67
CA LEU A 187 11.78 -15.12 -9.69
C LEU A 187 12.25 -16.27 -8.80
N ARG A 188 11.53 -16.55 -7.72
CA ARG A 188 11.77 -17.69 -6.81
C ARG A 188 11.07 -18.98 -7.24
N GLN A 189 10.54 -19.00 -8.47
CA GLN A 189 9.85 -20.14 -9.08
C GLN A 189 8.61 -20.62 -8.31
N VAL A 190 7.97 -19.75 -7.52
CA VAL A 190 6.78 -20.08 -6.74
C VAL A 190 5.55 -20.17 -7.66
N ASN A 191 4.78 -21.26 -7.53
CA ASN A 191 3.48 -21.42 -8.16
C ASN A 191 2.42 -20.70 -7.32
N VAL A 192 1.86 -19.60 -7.83
CA VAL A 192 0.95 -18.73 -7.07
C VAL A 192 -0.49 -18.90 -7.50
N ASN A 193 -1.39 -18.99 -6.51
CA ASN A 193 -2.83 -18.88 -6.71
C ASN A 193 -3.33 -17.67 -5.91
N VAL A 194 -3.85 -16.66 -6.59
CA VAL A 194 -4.41 -15.46 -5.98
C VAL A 194 -5.89 -15.63 -5.75
N LEU A 195 -6.32 -15.43 -4.52
CA LEU A 195 -7.69 -15.53 -4.05
C LEU A 195 -8.23 -14.17 -3.64
N PRO A 196 -9.53 -13.88 -3.80
CA PRO A 196 -10.12 -12.64 -3.36
C PRO A 196 -10.06 -12.45 -1.82
N TYR A 197 -10.17 -11.21 -1.34
CA TYR A 197 -10.13 -10.86 0.08
C TYR A 197 -11.12 -11.65 0.97
N ASN A 198 -12.23 -12.10 0.40
CA ASN A 198 -13.30 -12.82 1.06
C ASN A 198 -13.26 -14.32 0.78
N ALA A 199 -12.13 -14.86 0.36
CA ALA A 199 -11.93 -16.28 0.16
C ALA A 199 -12.23 -17.08 1.44
N THR A 200 -12.76 -18.28 1.26
CA THR A 200 -13.12 -19.16 2.37
C THR A 200 -12.03 -20.22 2.62
N VAL A 201 -12.07 -20.84 3.80
CA VAL A 201 -11.23 -22.01 4.10
C VAL A 201 -11.41 -23.13 3.05
N ARG A 202 -12.62 -23.29 2.49
CA ARG A 202 -12.89 -24.27 1.44
C ARG A 202 -12.12 -23.98 0.15
N ASP A 203 -12.05 -22.70 -0.24
CA ASP A 203 -11.33 -22.29 -1.45
C ASP A 203 -9.84 -22.62 -1.31
N ILE A 204 -9.24 -22.31 -0.16
CA ILE A 204 -7.85 -22.64 0.15
C ILE A 204 -7.63 -24.16 0.18
N LYS A 205 -8.51 -24.93 0.84
CA LYS A 205 -8.41 -26.41 0.89
C LYS A 205 -8.40 -27.05 -0.49
N THR A 206 -9.14 -26.47 -1.44
CA THR A 206 -9.21 -26.99 -2.82
C THR A 206 -7.86 -26.85 -3.55
N LEU A 207 -7.11 -25.79 -3.26
CA LEU A 207 -5.81 -25.53 -3.86
C LEU A 207 -4.68 -26.37 -3.27
N ARG A 208 -4.84 -26.88 -2.03
CA ARG A 208 -3.81 -27.60 -1.26
C ARG A 208 -2.46 -26.86 -1.27
N PRO A 209 -2.41 -25.60 -0.85
CA PRO A 209 -1.18 -24.84 -0.90
C PRO A 209 -0.16 -25.32 0.14
N ASP A 210 1.11 -25.08 -0.13
CA ASP A 210 2.23 -25.34 0.79
C ASP A 210 2.42 -24.19 1.79
N GLY A 211 1.86 -23.00 1.51
CA GLY A 211 1.89 -21.82 2.38
C GLY A 211 0.86 -20.78 1.94
N ILE A 212 0.66 -19.76 2.80
CA ILE A 212 -0.32 -18.69 2.58
C ILE A 212 0.38 -17.34 2.72
N ILE A 213 0.08 -16.40 1.82
CA ILE A 213 0.46 -14.98 1.95
C ILE A 213 -0.82 -14.16 2.12
N ILE A 214 -0.85 -13.25 3.08
CA ILE A 214 -1.88 -12.22 3.24
C ILE A 214 -1.26 -10.90 2.84
N SER A 215 -1.71 -10.35 1.72
CA SER A 215 -1.07 -9.19 1.09
C SER A 215 -1.32 -7.88 1.83
N ASN A 216 -0.60 -6.82 1.44
CA ASN A 216 -0.92 -5.45 1.80
C ASN A 216 -2.27 -4.99 1.18
N GLY A 217 -2.79 -3.83 1.62
CA GLY A 217 -4.03 -3.28 1.10
C GLY A 217 -4.46 -1.95 1.75
N PRO A 218 -5.55 -1.33 1.27
CA PRO A 218 -5.96 0.02 1.66
C PRO A 218 -6.87 0.09 2.91
N SER A 219 -7.26 -1.04 3.47
CA SER A 219 -8.21 -1.12 4.59
C SER A 219 -7.51 -0.98 5.94
N GLN A 220 -8.30 -1.00 7.02
CA GLN A 220 -7.80 -1.16 8.39
C GLN A 220 -7.91 -2.63 8.83
N ALA A 221 -7.07 -3.05 9.79
CA ALA A 221 -7.04 -4.42 10.30
C ALA A 221 -8.43 -4.91 10.73
N LYS A 222 -9.17 -4.09 11.50
CA LYS A 222 -10.53 -4.42 11.99
C LYS A 222 -11.57 -4.64 10.90
N GLU A 223 -11.31 -4.13 9.69
CA GLU A 223 -12.24 -4.24 8.56
C GLU A 223 -12.04 -5.51 7.76
N VAL A 224 -10.82 -6.06 7.74
CA VAL A 224 -10.47 -7.29 7.02
C VAL A 224 -10.42 -8.51 7.92
N LEU A 225 -10.15 -8.35 9.21
CA LEU A 225 -10.04 -9.44 10.19
C LEU A 225 -11.28 -10.38 10.21
N PRO A 226 -12.55 -9.90 10.07
CA PRO A 226 -13.70 -10.82 10.01
C PRO A 226 -13.64 -11.83 8.86
N TYR A 227 -13.00 -11.48 7.74
CA TYR A 227 -12.82 -12.39 6.60
C TYR A 227 -11.64 -13.34 6.79
N LEU A 228 -10.61 -12.91 7.50
CA LEU A 228 -9.37 -13.67 7.71
C LEU A 228 -9.44 -14.60 8.91
N ARG A 229 -10.30 -14.33 9.90
CA ARG A 229 -10.36 -15.08 11.16
C ARG A 229 -10.46 -16.60 10.97
N GLN A 230 -11.39 -17.06 10.17
CA GLN A 230 -11.55 -18.51 9.92
C GLN A 230 -10.34 -19.13 9.21
N ILE A 231 -9.66 -18.37 8.37
CA ILE A 231 -8.42 -18.80 7.69
C ILE A 231 -7.29 -18.94 8.73
N LEU A 232 -7.13 -17.95 9.59
CA LEU A 232 -6.13 -17.98 10.65
C LEU A 232 -6.42 -19.09 11.67
N ASP A 233 -7.68 -19.26 12.10
CA ASP A 233 -8.10 -20.38 13.00
C ASP A 233 -7.75 -21.76 12.42
N GLU A 234 -7.91 -21.93 11.11
CA GLU A 234 -7.64 -23.21 10.45
C GLU A 234 -6.17 -23.48 10.17
N TYR A 235 -5.38 -22.46 9.77
CA TYR A 235 -4.06 -22.67 9.17
C TYR A 235 -2.89 -22.22 10.03
N LEU A 236 -3.09 -21.30 10.99
CA LEU A 236 -1.98 -20.81 11.84
C LEU A 236 -1.37 -21.98 12.65
N GLY A 237 -0.06 -22.14 12.57
CA GLY A 237 0.68 -23.26 13.16
C GLY A 237 0.58 -24.59 12.38
N LYS A 238 -0.16 -24.63 11.24
CA LYS A 238 -0.27 -25.82 10.40
C LYS A 238 0.35 -25.63 9.01
N LEU A 239 0.25 -24.42 8.48
CA LEU A 239 0.91 -24.00 7.24
C LEU A 239 1.69 -22.72 7.49
N PRO A 240 2.82 -22.53 6.81
CA PRO A 240 3.53 -21.25 6.81
C PRO A 240 2.64 -20.10 6.34
N ILE A 241 2.61 -19.01 7.11
CA ILE A 241 1.87 -17.80 6.77
C ILE A 241 2.83 -16.62 6.74
N LEU A 242 2.77 -15.83 5.66
CA LEU A 242 3.41 -14.52 5.56
C LEU A 242 2.33 -13.43 5.54
N GLY A 243 2.40 -12.48 6.48
CA GLY A 243 1.57 -11.26 6.47
C GLY A 243 2.38 -10.05 6.06
N VAL A 244 1.90 -9.28 5.08
CA VAL A 244 2.58 -8.06 4.58
C VAL A 244 1.69 -6.85 4.76
N GLY A 245 2.19 -5.77 5.34
CA GLY A 245 1.48 -4.52 5.52
C GLY A 245 0.13 -4.68 6.24
N LEU A 246 -0.99 -4.56 5.53
CA LEU A 246 -2.32 -4.82 6.10
C LEU A 246 -2.46 -6.26 6.61
N GLY A 247 -1.82 -7.23 5.95
CA GLY A 247 -1.75 -8.62 6.40
C GLY A 247 -1.07 -8.77 7.75
N PHE A 248 0.05 -8.06 7.97
CA PHE A 248 0.71 -7.97 9.27
C PHE A 248 -0.23 -7.38 10.33
N LEU A 249 -0.88 -6.25 10.05
CA LEU A 249 -1.80 -5.62 11.01
C LEU A 249 -2.99 -6.51 11.36
N ALA A 250 -3.53 -7.23 10.39
CA ALA A 250 -4.64 -8.15 10.62
C ALA A 250 -4.24 -9.37 11.46
N ILE A 251 -3.05 -9.92 11.23
CA ILE A 251 -2.48 -11.01 12.03
C ILE A 251 -2.18 -10.52 13.46
N SER A 252 -1.59 -9.34 13.60
CA SER A 252 -1.33 -8.73 14.90
C SER A 252 -2.61 -8.54 15.71
N ALA A 253 -3.67 -8.02 15.07
CA ALA A 253 -4.99 -7.90 15.71
C ALA A 253 -5.64 -9.25 16.05
N TYR A 254 -5.40 -10.28 15.23
CA TYR A 254 -5.88 -11.65 15.50
C TYR A 254 -5.18 -12.25 16.73
N LEU A 255 -3.91 -11.97 16.93
CA LEU A 255 -3.07 -12.40 18.06
C LEU A 255 -3.27 -11.54 19.31
N ASP A 256 -4.23 -10.60 19.29
CA ASP A 256 -4.51 -9.64 20.36
C ASP A 256 -3.31 -8.75 20.73
N LEU A 257 -2.42 -8.46 19.76
CA LEU A 257 -1.34 -7.51 19.93
C LEU A 257 -1.87 -6.07 19.88
N SER A 258 -1.32 -5.19 20.70
CA SER A 258 -1.74 -3.78 20.78
C SER A 258 -1.26 -2.99 19.56
N LEU A 259 -2.21 -2.61 18.69
CA LEU A 259 -1.96 -1.72 17.56
C LEU A 259 -2.01 -0.26 18.00
N VAL A 260 -0.97 0.50 17.68
CA VAL A 260 -0.83 1.92 18.01
C VAL A 260 -0.88 2.75 16.73
N ASP A 261 -1.69 3.79 16.74
CA ASP A 261 -1.73 4.77 15.65
C ASP A 261 -0.42 5.55 15.59
N LEU A 262 0.18 5.60 14.42
CA LEU A 262 1.40 6.38 14.19
C LEU A 262 1.09 7.88 14.26
N PRO A 263 2.00 8.69 14.85
CA PRO A 263 1.85 10.15 14.86
C PRO A 263 1.70 10.74 13.45
N GLN A 264 2.33 10.09 12.48
CA GLN A 264 2.24 10.43 11.06
C GLN A 264 2.10 9.13 10.25
N TYR A 265 1.22 9.17 9.27
CA TYR A 265 1.06 8.08 8.31
C TYR A 265 2.37 7.84 7.56
N GLN A 266 2.91 6.61 7.66
CA GLN A 266 4.12 6.23 6.94
C GLN A 266 3.76 5.81 5.52
N ASN A 267 4.06 6.66 4.54
CA ASN A 267 3.83 6.39 3.13
C ASN A 267 5.03 6.90 2.32
N GLY A 268 5.89 5.99 1.95
CA GLY A 268 7.13 6.29 1.24
C GLY A 268 8.15 5.16 1.32
N THR A 269 9.41 5.51 1.02
CA THR A 269 10.51 4.56 0.83
C THR A 269 11.68 4.75 1.82
N ASN A 270 11.49 5.57 2.84
CA ASN A 270 12.58 5.93 3.77
C ASN A 270 12.19 5.58 5.22
N PHE A 271 11.93 4.29 5.46
CA PHE A 271 11.61 3.78 6.79
C PHE A 271 12.63 2.70 7.17
N PRO A 272 13.70 3.06 7.92
CA PRO A 272 14.70 2.10 8.34
C PRO A 272 14.13 1.17 9.41
N VAL A 273 14.33 -0.12 9.22
CA VAL A 273 13.92 -1.19 10.13
C VAL A 273 15.14 -1.99 10.55
N ILE A 274 15.26 -2.30 11.82
CA ILE A 274 16.31 -3.16 12.37
C ILE A 274 15.75 -4.52 12.76
N GLY A 275 16.44 -5.59 12.36
CA GLY A 275 16.22 -6.93 12.90
C GLY A 275 16.96 -7.09 14.22
N GLN A 276 16.23 -7.42 15.28
CA GLN A 276 16.79 -7.46 16.64
C GLN A 276 17.87 -8.53 16.80
N SER A 277 17.64 -9.73 16.28
CA SER A 277 18.59 -10.85 16.40
C SER A 277 19.81 -10.66 15.50
N SER A 278 19.62 -10.10 14.30
CA SER A 278 20.70 -9.92 13.31
C SER A 278 21.50 -8.64 13.54
N GLY A 279 20.89 -7.61 14.14
CA GLY A 279 21.40 -6.25 14.18
C GLY A 279 21.48 -5.56 12.82
N GLN A 280 20.94 -6.18 11.77
CA GLN A 280 20.96 -5.66 10.41
C GLN A 280 19.86 -4.61 10.24
N ILE A 281 20.20 -3.52 9.55
CA ILE A 281 19.25 -2.45 9.20
C ILE A 281 18.94 -2.54 7.73
N TRP A 282 17.65 -2.50 7.39
CA TRP A 282 17.13 -2.44 6.03
C TRP A 282 16.41 -1.12 5.81
N GLN A 283 16.61 -0.53 4.66
CA GLN A 283 15.79 0.57 4.19
C GLN A 283 14.51 0.00 3.58
N THR A 284 13.35 0.36 4.11
CA THR A 284 12.08 -0.23 3.68
C THR A 284 11.09 0.78 3.14
N ALA A 285 10.12 0.27 2.39
CA ALA A 285 8.94 1.02 1.95
C ALA A 285 7.73 0.64 2.80
N MET A 286 6.97 1.64 3.23
CA MET A 286 5.75 1.43 4.01
C MET A 286 4.58 2.25 3.45
N ASN A 287 3.36 1.75 3.68
CA ASN A 287 2.11 2.45 3.44
C ASN A 287 1.11 2.06 4.54
N ILE A 288 1.37 2.51 5.77
CA ILE A 288 0.62 2.12 6.96
C ILE A 288 0.38 3.29 7.93
N ALA A 289 -0.64 3.14 8.76
CA ALA A 289 -1.04 4.10 9.79
C ALA A 289 -0.78 3.59 11.22
N GLN A 290 -0.48 2.31 11.38
CA GLN A 290 -0.35 1.66 12.69
C GLN A 290 0.86 0.74 12.72
N LEU A 291 1.44 0.56 13.91
CA LEU A 291 2.42 -0.48 14.24
C LEU A 291 2.04 -1.15 15.56
N VAL A 292 2.81 -2.14 15.97
CA VAL A 292 2.56 -2.90 17.21
C VAL A 292 3.42 -2.36 18.35
N LEU A 293 2.82 -2.24 19.54
CA LEU A 293 3.53 -1.88 20.76
C LEU A 293 4.35 -3.10 21.24
N PRO A 294 5.69 -2.98 21.42
CA PRO A 294 6.55 -4.14 21.68
C PRO A 294 6.34 -4.80 23.04
N ASP A 295 5.94 -4.04 24.06
CA ASP A 295 5.92 -4.51 25.46
C ASP A 295 4.62 -5.17 25.92
N ASP A 296 3.64 -5.36 25.02
CA ASP A 296 2.27 -5.75 25.38
C ASP A 296 1.92 -7.20 25.01
N THR A 297 2.91 -8.05 24.87
CA THR A 297 2.65 -9.44 24.47
C THR A 297 3.30 -10.45 25.41
N ALA A 298 2.51 -11.44 25.87
CA ALA A 298 3.02 -12.65 26.50
C ALA A 298 3.62 -13.65 25.49
N MET A 299 3.54 -13.34 24.18
CA MET A 299 4.03 -14.17 23.10
C MET A 299 5.54 -13.94 22.90
N THR A 300 6.29 -15.02 22.76
CA THR A 300 7.71 -14.97 22.41
C THR A 300 7.87 -15.09 20.90
N PHE A 301 8.55 -14.15 20.30
CA PHE A 301 8.93 -14.18 18.90
C PHE A 301 10.34 -14.74 18.71
N ASN A 302 10.62 -15.30 17.53
CA ASN A 302 11.95 -15.77 17.15
C ASN A 302 12.81 -14.63 16.59
N GLU A 303 12.22 -13.74 15.83
CA GLU A 303 12.81 -12.52 15.33
C GLU A 303 11.81 -11.37 15.49
N GLU A 304 12.31 -10.19 15.81
CA GLU A 304 11.54 -8.97 15.92
C GLU A 304 12.19 -7.90 15.03
N TYR A 305 11.37 -7.17 14.31
CA TYR A 305 11.78 -6.09 13.42
C TYR A 305 11.24 -4.77 13.97
N PHE A 306 12.09 -3.81 14.26
CA PHE A 306 11.71 -2.53 14.84
C PHE A 306 11.84 -1.39 13.83
N ASP A 307 10.80 -0.55 13.71
CA ASP A 307 10.89 0.74 13.04
C ASP A 307 11.76 1.70 13.86
N LEU A 308 12.83 2.19 13.26
CA LEU A 308 13.79 3.06 13.95
C LEU A 308 13.29 4.50 14.16
N HIS A 309 12.20 4.91 13.51
CA HIS A 309 11.62 6.24 13.71
C HIS A 309 10.73 6.30 14.96
N ASN A 310 10.01 5.23 15.26
CA ASN A 310 9.01 5.21 16.32
C ASN A 310 9.32 4.19 17.43
N GLU A 311 10.36 3.37 17.26
CA GLU A 311 10.73 2.27 18.18
C GLU A 311 9.59 1.26 18.42
N LEU A 312 8.70 1.12 17.41
CA LEU A 312 7.58 0.19 17.41
C LEU A 312 7.91 -1.07 16.62
N LEU A 313 7.22 -2.16 16.93
CA LEU A 313 7.40 -3.43 16.26
C LEU A 313 6.80 -3.37 14.84
N ALA A 314 7.66 -3.43 13.83
CA ALA A 314 7.34 -3.41 12.41
C ALA A 314 7.35 -4.80 11.77
N GLY A 315 7.51 -5.85 12.56
CA GLY A 315 7.43 -7.23 12.10
C GLY A 315 7.92 -8.21 13.17
N PHE A 316 7.56 -9.48 12.96
CA PHE A 316 7.97 -10.58 13.84
C PHE A 316 7.89 -11.92 13.11
N SER A 317 8.63 -12.91 13.63
CA SER A 317 8.48 -14.33 13.26
C SER A 317 8.17 -15.20 14.49
N ASN A 318 7.47 -16.30 14.25
CA ASN A 318 7.18 -17.31 15.28
C ASN A 318 7.18 -18.70 14.66
N ASP A 319 8.19 -19.51 14.97
CA ASP A 319 8.39 -20.84 14.38
C ASP A 319 7.29 -21.83 14.75
N LYS A 320 6.75 -21.74 16.01
CA LYS A 320 5.67 -22.63 16.44
C LYS A 320 4.37 -22.39 15.68
N LEU A 321 4.13 -21.14 15.32
CA LEU A 321 2.98 -20.73 14.50
C LEU A 321 3.29 -20.80 13.01
N GLN A 322 4.51 -21.11 12.61
CA GLN A 322 4.99 -21.05 11.23
C GLN A 322 4.66 -19.70 10.58
N LEU A 323 4.93 -18.63 11.31
CA LEU A 323 4.47 -17.29 10.99
C LEU A 323 5.63 -16.34 10.78
N LEU A 324 5.54 -15.56 9.71
CA LEU A 324 6.35 -14.36 9.46
C LEU A 324 5.40 -13.22 9.10
N ALA A 325 5.54 -12.07 9.72
CA ALA A 325 4.67 -10.93 9.45
C ALA A 325 5.47 -9.63 9.51
N VAL A 326 5.32 -8.78 8.50
CA VAL A 326 6.07 -7.52 8.36
C VAL A 326 5.16 -6.37 7.93
N ALA A 327 5.34 -5.21 8.54
CA ALA A 327 4.58 -3.99 8.26
C ALA A 327 4.98 -3.32 6.94
N PHE A 328 6.24 -3.52 6.53
CA PHE A 328 6.83 -2.97 5.31
C PHE A 328 6.54 -3.86 4.09
N ASN A 329 6.74 -3.29 2.90
CA ASN A 329 6.63 -3.99 1.63
C ASN A 329 8.01 -4.58 1.27
N PRO A 330 8.24 -5.89 1.44
CA PRO A 330 9.55 -6.50 1.21
C PRO A 330 9.98 -6.46 -0.26
N GLU A 331 9.04 -6.34 -1.19
CA GLU A 331 9.30 -6.19 -2.62
C GLU A 331 9.84 -4.81 -3.02
N GLY A 332 9.82 -3.80 -2.12
CA GLY A 332 10.09 -2.41 -2.48
C GLY A 332 8.96 -1.80 -3.31
N ALA A 333 9.22 -1.36 -4.52
CA ALA A 333 8.30 -0.92 -5.57
C ALA A 333 7.18 0.08 -5.14
N PRO A 334 7.47 1.37 -4.85
CA PRO A 334 8.81 1.95 -4.91
C PRO A 334 9.60 1.63 -3.65
N GLY A 335 10.91 1.51 -3.76
CA GLY A 335 11.78 1.28 -2.61
C GLY A 335 13.08 0.57 -2.99
N THR A 336 13.84 0.25 -1.96
CA THR A 336 15.04 -0.59 -2.09
C THR A 336 14.67 -2.07 -2.07
N GLU A 337 15.59 -2.90 -2.53
CA GLU A 337 15.47 -4.36 -2.53
C GLU A 337 16.00 -5.00 -1.23
N ASP A 338 16.35 -4.17 -0.25
CA ASP A 338 17.04 -4.61 0.98
C ASP A 338 16.26 -5.67 1.77
N ALA A 339 14.93 -5.61 1.72
CA ALA A 339 14.06 -6.49 2.50
C ALA A 339 13.55 -7.72 1.71
N GLN A 340 13.99 -7.95 0.48
CA GLN A 340 13.50 -9.06 -0.36
C GLN A 340 13.79 -10.44 0.24
N MET A 341 14.78 -10.56 1.15
CA MET A 341 15.05 -11.80 1.86
C MET A 341 13.88 -12.31 2.70
N ILE A 342 12.93 -11.47 3.04
CA ILE A 342 11.69 -11.88 3.75
C ILE A 342 10.94 -12.97 2.95
N PHE A 343 10.93 -12.89 1.61
CA PHE A 343 10.37 -13.96 0.79
C PHE A 343 11.16 -15.26 0.90
N ASP A 344 12.49 -15.18 0.94
CA ASP A 344 13.34 -16.35 1.07
C ASP A 344 13.20 -16.99 2.46
N ASP A 345 13.08 -16.17 3.51
CA ASP A 345 12.85 -16.66 4.89
C ASP A 345 11.48 -17.30 5.02
N PHE A 346 10.43 -16.72 4.42
CA PHE A 346 9.12 -17.36 4.35
C PHE A 346 9.19 -18.70 3.61
N LEU A 347 9.86 -18.77 2.47
CA LEU A 347 9.97 -20.00 1.68
C LEU A 347 10.78 -21.10 2.37
N LYS A 348 11.70 -20.77 3.29
CA LYS A 348 12.39 -21.76 4.16
C LYS A 348 11.43 -22.46 5.12
N LEU A 349 10.35 -21.79 5.55
CA LEU A 349 9.30 -22.40 6.36
C LEU A 349 8.43 -23.35 5.55
N VAL A 350 8.31 -23.13 4.24
CA VAL A 350 7.50 -23.92 3.31
C VAL A 350 8.25 -25.24 2.99
N LYS A 351 7.77 -26.34 3.53
CA LYS A 351 8.40 -27.68 3.42
C LYS A 351 8.10 -28.39 2.10
#